data_8e27d82706e8489c5dc30858f16b5bc0
#
_entry.id   8e27d82706e8489c5dc30858f16b5bc0
#
_cell.length_a   1.000
_cell.length_b   1.000
_cell.length_c   1.000
_cell.angle_alpha   90.00
_cell.angle_beta   90.00
_cell.angle_gamma   90.00
#
_symmetry.space_group_name_H-M   'P 1'
#
loop_
_entity.id
_entity.type
_entity.pdbx_description
1 polymer ?
#
loop_
_entity_poly.entity_id
_entity_poly.type
_entity_poly.pdbx_seq_one_letter_code
_entity_poly.pdbx_strand_id
1 'polypeptide(L)'
;LEEGIDAPGVPDLADEQILSVNEALQRLAHLSPRLAQVVECRFFAGFNEIETARALGITDRTVRRDWIKARAWLYRELGEAVADAETPFA
;
A
#
# COMPACT_ATOMS: atom_id res chain seq x y z
N LEU A 1 18.54 12.99 -7.08
CA LEU A 1 18.12 12.84 -7.05
C LEU A 1 17.45 12.77 -6.86
N GLU A 2 17.09 12.77 -6.71
CA GLU A 2 16.40 12.68 -6.50
C GLU A 2 15.63 12.56 -6.69
N GLU A 3 15.38 12.57 -6.77
CA GLU A 3 14.72 12.51 -6.99
C GLU A 3 13.97 12.04 -7.04
N GLY A 4 13.59 11.98 -7.15
CA GLY A 4 12.73 11.70 -7.41
C GLY A 4 11.93 11.11 -6.95
N ILE A 5 11.63 11.07 -6.71
CA ILE A 5 11.06 10.53 -6.17
C ILE A 5 9.97 10.57 -5.73
N ASP A 6 9.38 10.82 -6.03
CA ASP A 6 8.31 10.91 -5.52
C ASP A 6 7.32 10.13 -5.98
N ALA A 7 7.32 9.01 -5.86
CA ALA A 7 6.24 8.23 -6.12
C ALA A 7 5.23 8.59 -5.17
N PRO A 8 4.13 8.88 -5.53
CA PRO A 8 3.13 9.30 -4.64
C PRO A 8 2.74 8.19 -3.77
N GLY A 9 2.61 8.39 -2.59
CA GLY A 9 2.15 7.43 -1.66
C GLY A 9 3.21 6.51 -1.14
N VAL A 10 4.42 6.72 -1.50
CA VAL A 10 5.46 5.85 -1.02
C VAL A 10 6.19 6.58 0.07
N PRO A 11 6.10 6.14 1.29
CA PRO A 11 6.78 6.80 2.35
C PRO A 11 8.24 6.43 2.35
N ASP A 12 9.02 7.14 3.12
CA ASP A 12 10.38 6.85 3.25
C ASP A 12 10.49 5.84 4.33
N LEU A 13 10.72 4.62 4.10
CA LEU A 13 10.74 3.58 5.10
C LEU A 13 12.13 3.07 5.40
N ALA A 14 12.36 2.76 6.63
CA ALA A 14 13.58 2.10 7.02
C ALA A 14 13.53 0.65 6.54
N ASP A 15 14.65 -0.01 6.53
CA ASP A 15 14.72 -1.37 6.04
C ASP A 15 13.81 -2.32 6.75
N GLU A 16 13.72 -2.21 8.05
CA GLU A 16 12.86 -3.10 8.77
C GLU A 16 11.43 -2.83 8.45
N GLN A 17 11.07 -1.58 8.16
CA GLN A 17 9.71 -1.26 7.82
C GLN A 17 9.37 -1.81 6.43
N ILE A 18 10.31 -1.79 5.52
CA ILE A 18 10.08 -2.37 4.23
C ILE A 18 9.82 -3.86 4.34
N LEU A 19 10.57 -4.52 5.19
CA LEU A 19 10.37 -5.93 5.40
C LEU A 19 9.01 -6.18 5.99
N SER A 20 8.59 -5.36 6.94
CA SER A 20 7.27 -5.51 7.53
C SER A 20 6.17 -5.29 6.52
N VAL A 21 6.36 -4.35 5.61
CA VAL A 21 5.39 -4.13 4.57
C VAL A 21 5.29 -5.35 3.67
N ASN A 22 6.42 -5.95 3.32
CA ASN A 22 6.38 -7.13 2.50
C ASN A 22 5.66 -8.27 3.18
N GLU A 23 5.89 -8.46 4.44
CA GLU A 23 5.21 -9.51 5.17
C GLU A 23 3.73 -9.24 5.27
N ALA A 24 3.36 -7.99 5.51
CA ALA A 24 1.96 -7.63 5.59
C ALA A 24 1.29 -7.84 4.24
N LEU A 25 1.98 -7.53 3.15
CA LEU A 25 1.41 -7.75 1.84
C LEU A 25 1.19 -9.21 1.54
N GLN A 26 2.06 -10.08 2.01
CA GLN A 26 1.84 -11.49 1.83
C GLN A 26 0.61 -11.96 2.56
N ARG A 27 0.38 -11.44 3.75
CA ARG A 27 -0.83 -11.78 4.49
C ARG A 27 -2.06 -11.21 3.77
N LEU A 28 -1.94 -9.99 3.26
CA LEU A 28 -3.05 -9.40 2.54
C LEU A 28 -3.39 -10.21 1.29
N ALA A 29 -2.37 -10.71 0.61
CA ALA A 29 -2.60 -11.51 -0.58
C ALA A 29 -3.37 -12.79 -0.27
N HIS A 30 -3.18 -13.34 0.91
CA HIS A 30 -3.94 -14.50 1.30
C HIS A 30 -5.39 -14.13 1.64
N LEU A 31 -5.60 -12.95 2.17
CA LEU A 31 -6.95 -12.53 2.49
C LEU A 31 -7.66 -12.02 1.25
N SER A 32 -7.01 -11.30 0.41
CA SER A 32 -7.61 -10.77 -0.78
C SER A 32 -6.53 -10.49 -1.80
N PRO A 33 -6.36 -11.37 -2.77
CA PRO A 33 -5.35 -11.16 -3.80
C PRO A 33 -5.54 -9.85 -4.54
N ARG A 34 -6.79 -9.43 -4.76
CA ARG A 34 -7.00 -8.19 -5.49
C ARG A 34 -6.54 -6.97 -4.70
N LEU A 35 -6.78 -6.95 -3.39
CA LEU A 35 -6.31 -5.83 -2.59
C LEU A 35 -4.79 -5.77 -2.62
N ALA A 36 -4.14 -6.91 -2.55
CA ALA A 36 -2.69 -6.93 -2.60
C ALA A 36 -2.20 -6.43 -3.96
N GLN A 37 -2.88 -6.79 -5.03
CA GLN A 37 -2.50 -6.33 -6.36
C GLN A 37 -2.68 -4.83 -6.49
N VAL A 38 -3.73 -4.28 -5.91
CA VAL A 38 -3.94 -2.84 -5.95
C VAL A 38 -2.79 -2.13 -5.22
N VAL A 39 -2.38 -2.66 -4.09
CA VAL A 39 -1.27 -2.08 -3.36
C VAL A 39 0.01 -2.16 -4.18
N GLU A 40 0.24 -3.29 -4.82
CA GLU A 40 1.44 -3.44 -5.62
C GLU A 40 1.48 -2.44 -6.75
N CYS A 41 0.37 -2.22 -7.39
CA CYS A 41 0.32 -1.26 -8.48
C CYS A 41 0.50 0.16 -8.00
N ARG A 42 -0.22 0.51 -6.94
CA ARG A 42 -0.21 1.89 -6.50
C ARG A 42 1.05 2.25 -5.72
N PHE A 43 1.48 1.33 -4.87
CA PHE A 43 2.56 1.61 -3.95
C PHE A 43 3.92 1.33 -4.56
N PHE A 44 4.08 0.22 -5.21
CA PHE A 44 5.38 -0.18 -5.71
C PHE A 44 5.59 0.17 -7.17
N ALA A 45 4.60 0.01 -8.01
CA ALA A 45 4.76 0.34 -9.41
C ALA A 45 4.52 1.81 -9.71
N GLY A 46 3.91 2.53 -8.77
CA GLY A 46 3.67 3.94 -8.97
C GLY A 46 2.56 4.26 -9.93
N PHE A 47 1.66 3.33 -10.15
CA PHE A 47 0.54 3.54 -11.07
C PHE A 47 -0.51 4.42 -10.41
N ASN A 48 -1.17 5.23 -11.20
CA ASN A 48 -2.32 5.97 -10.69
C ASN A 48 -3.56 5.10 -10.75
N GLU A 49 -4.70 5.62 -10.41
CA GLU A 49 -5.93 4.83 -10.36
C GLU A 49 -6.29 4.27 -11.71
N ILE A 50 -6.16 5.06 -12.75
CA ILE A 50 -6.55 4.62 -14.06
C ILE A 50 -5.60 3.54 -14.56
N GLU A 51 -4.33 3.72 -14.33
CA GLU A 51 -3.34 2.73 -14.75
C GLU A 51 -3.54 1.42 -14.01
N THR A 52 -3.83 1.51 -12.73
CA THR A 52 -4.08 0.31 -11.94
C THR A 52 -5.33 -0.39 -12.44
N ALA A 53 -6.37 0.39 -12.73
CA ALA A 53 -7.61 -0.19 -13.22
C ALA A 53 -7.37 -0.94 -14.53
N ARG A 54 -6.59 -0.38 -15.40
CA ARG A 54 -6.29 -1.04 -16.63
C ARG A 54 -5.48 -2.28 -16.44
N ALA A 55 -4.50 -2.22 -15.57
CA ALA A 55 -3.63 -3.36 -15.31
C ALA A 55 -4.40 -4.52 -14.70
N LEU A 56 -5.39 -4.23 -13.87
CA LEU A 56 -6.10 -5.29 -13.19
C LEU A 56 -7.44 -5.63 -13.82
N GLY A 57 -7.85 -4.89 -14.83
CA GLY A 57 -9.11 -5.17 -15.49
C GLY A 57 -10.32 -4.84 -14.65
N ILE A 58 -10.24 -3.80 -13.87
CA ILE A 58 -11.35 -3.37 -13.02
C ILE A 58 -11.56 -1.89 -13.25
N THR A 59 -12.57 -1.30 -12.65
CA THR A 59 -12.85 0.10 -12.86
C THR A 59 -12.02 0.94 -11.90
N ASP A 60 -11.80 2.19 -12.25
CA ASP A 60 -11.05 3.06 -11.38
C ASP A 60 -11.80 3.31 -10.08
N ARG A 61 -13.12 3.25 -10.11
CA ARG A 61 -13.89 3.38 -8.89
C ARG A 61 -13.60 2.22 -7.95
N THR A 62 -13.50 1.00 -8.49
CA THR A 62 -13.15 -0.16 -7.69
C THR A 62 -11.73 -0.04 -7.15
N VAL A 63 -10.81 0.48 -7.96
CA VAL A 63 -9.45 0.69 -7.50
C VAL A 63 -9.46 1.64 -6.31
N ARG A 64 -10.22 2.72 -6.40
CA ARG A 64 -10.26 3.71 -5.34
C ARG A 64 -10.78 3.09 -4.05
N ARG A 65 -11.85 2.31 -4.16
CA ARG A 65 -12.41 1.67 -3.02
C ARG A 65 -11.46 0.67 -2.43
N ASP A 66 -10.84 -0.14 -3.27
CA ASP A 66 -9.91 -1.18 -2.81
C ASP A 66 -8.67 -0.56 -2.20
N TRP A 67 -8.23 0.55 -2.75
CA TRP A 67 -7.04 1.21 -2.21
C TRP A 67 -7.30 1.75 -0.81
N ILE A 68 -8.46 2.31 -0.58
CA ILE A 68 -8.82 2.78 0.74
C ILE A 68 -8.85 1.63 1.72
N LYS A 69 -9.46 0.51 1.33
CA LYS A 69 -9.54 -0.62 2.18
C LYS A 69 -8.16 -1.18 2.47
N ALA A 70 -7.35 -1.32 1.46
CA ALA A 70 -6.02 -1.91 1.62
C ALA A 70 -5.15 -1.02 2.49
N ARG A 71 -5.23 0.29 2.31
CA ARG A 71 -4.44 1.19 3.14
C ARG A 71 -4.85 1.11 4.58
N ALA A 72 -6.15 1.04 4.85
CA ALA A 72 -6.61 0.95 6.22
C ALA A 72 -6.11 -0.33 6.86
N TRP A 73 -6.16 -1.43 6.11
CA TRP A 73 -5.69 -2.69 6.63
C TRP A 73 -4.18 -2.65 6.91
N LEU A 74 -3.42 -2.09 5.97
CA LEU A 74 -1.98 -2.00 6.15
C LEU A 74 -1.61 -1.11 7.31
N TYR A 75 -2.30 0.00 7.47
CA TYR A 75 -2.03 0.88 8.58
C TYR A 75 -2.28 0.16 9.90
N ARG A 76 -3.31 -0.67 9.95
CA ARG A 76 -3.57 -1.37 11.17
C ARG A 76 -2.49 -2.39 11.41
N GLU A 77 -2.09 -3.14 10.40
CA GLU A 77 -1.05 -4.15 10.57
C GLU A 77 0.29 -3.55 10.92
N LEU A 78 0.67 -2.50 10.23
CA LEU A 78 1.97 -1.90 10.48
C LEU A 78 1.95 -1.00 11.67
N GLY A 79 0.81 -0.43 11.94
CA GLY A 79 0.68 0.43 13.07
C GLY A 79 0.87 -0.28 14.36
N GLU A 80 0.44 -1.52 14.42
CA GLU A 80 0.64 -2.28 15.61
C GLU A 80 2.09 -2.53 15.84
N ALA A 81 2.86 -2.61 14.79
CA ALA A 81 4.25 -2.89 14.95
C ALA A 81 5.03 -1.63 15.26
N VAL A 82 4.63 -0.48 14.73
CA VAL A 82 5.36 0.67 15.03
C VAL A 82 4.64 1.64 15.81
N ALA A 83 3.44 1.45 16.07
CA ALA A 83 2.66 2.38 16.77
C ALA A 83 3.13 2.72 18.06
N ASP A 84 3.72 1.85 18.69
CA ASP A 84 4.15 2.15 19.95
C ASP A 84 5.08 3.26 19.86
N ALA A 85 5.71 3.45 18.79
CA ALA A 85 6.63 4.45 18.65
C ALA A 85 5.96 5.72 18.43
N GLU A 86 4.82 5.84 17.91
CA GLU A 86 4.24 6.94 17.70
C GLU A 86 2.96 6.90 17.43
N THR A 87 2.19 7.55 17.75
CA THR A 87 0.92 7.48 17.64
C THR A 87 0.49 8.53 17.04
N PRO A 88 0.59 8.67 16.02
CA PRO A 88 0.27 9.68 15.35
C PRO A 88 -0.95 10.18 15.39
N PHE A 89 -1.86 9.75 15.37
CA PHE A 89 -2.94 10.35 15.28
C PHE A 89 -3.66 10.20 16.13
N ALA A 90 -3.38 10.15 16.56
CA ALA A 90 -4.16 10.21 17.39
C ALA A 90 -5.18 10.53 17.05
#